data_e476662a63510097ec200e157bbca8a1
#
_entry.id   e476662a63510097ec200e157bbca8a1
#
_cell.length_a   1.000
_cell.length_b   1.000
_cell.length_c   1.000
_cell.angle_alpha   90.00
_cell.angle_beta   90.00
_cell.angle_gamma   90.00
#
_symmetry.space_group_name_H-M   'P 1'
#
loop_
_entity.id
_entity.type
_entity.pdbx_description
1 polymer ?
#
loop_
_entity_poly.entity_id
_entity_poly.type
_entity_poly.pdbx_seq_one_letter_code
_entity_poly.pdbx_strand_id
1 'polypeptide(L)'
;MLKTNFSNPLQLHAVPLSRIKQFHEASTATLMRTIIIKIDTQSVPSNVKSEILEMIAGYGRDLSYLYALLEQREFRRYCCGQRFIKLRGRLRAEHKANQKISNDKKPLSKGGLQGKMWKTALEDACHMYNRYWRSAQERAHDNIKNLPLYPKLNDAERYYIGGLLKCINDRFFDLLDGKTPAPIFSKSVKGTIQRIRDLARLVRAEVRKAAGSTPHHGCSRSLTLTNECYQILKDNNNKYSIQFITRTPRARMSIDLPGNLRFDRTIKVVYENGELFLHIPHKVTVQPLSNVPQVSLPNGKPALYAVGLDMGASEVYVDDSGNKFGTNLGKTLWDFALSLDKKLRERNKFETAYRLTKNTTKKRNIKRCNLGKKVWDERIRRYRETLKNIVNHAINQIFKNNPADVYVIEKFSNSFSMKGISKKTRRMLSVWIRGIIKERLEFKAGARGVWIICVPSSYSFQRCPICGRVHRSNRNKDNFECGHCHHKAQSDENGALNLLLAAHETKIKKGMDRYSVKAVYRKEYEKFCKKSKQQPLPA
;
A
#
# COMPACT_ATOMS: atom_id res chain seq x y z
N MET A 1 17.38 7.97 36.15
CA MET A 1 15.97 8.37 36.03
C MET A 1 15.86 9.55 35.08
N LEU A 2 15.13 9.41 33.98
CA LEU A 2 14.94 10.44 32.97
C LEU A 2 14.14 11.60 33.54
N LYS A 3 14.78 12.75 33.82
CA LYS A 3 14.06 14.02 34.09
C LYS A 3 13.54 14.55 32.74
N THR A 4 12.57 13.89 32.19
CA THR A 4 11.73 14.44 31.12
C THR A 4 10.83 15.53 31.71
N ASN A 5 10.20 16.35 30.86
CA ASN A 5 9.14 17.29 31.32
C ASN A 5 7.92 16.57 31.97
N PHE A 6 7.97 15.25 32.06
CA PHE A 6 7.01 14.38 32.72
C PHE A 6 7.60 13.90 34.05
N SER A 7 6.97 14.26 35.14
CA SER A 7 7.37 13.92 36.52
C SER A 7 7.22 12.42 36.84
N ASN A 8 6.53 11.66 36.01
CA ASN A 8 6.29 10.23 36.15
C ASN A 8 6.34 9.53 34.75
N PRO A 9 7.04 8.38 34.59
CA PRO A 9 7.04 7.60 33.35
C PRO A 9 5.63 7.25 32.83
N LEU A 10 4.67 6.99 33.71
CA LEU A 10 3.27 6.72 33.33
C LEU A 10 2.61 7.91 32.60
N GLN A 11 3.01 9.14 32.89
CA GLN A 11 2.48 10.33 32.22
C GLN A 11 2.96 10.45 30.76
N LEU A 12 4.15 9.94 30.46
CA LEU A 12 4.67 9.91 29.08
C LEU A 12 3.81 9.02 28.18
N HIS A 13 3.31 7.91 28.70
CA HIS A 13 2.48 6.97 27.96
C HIS A 13 0.99 7.36 27.92
N ALA A 14 0.57 8.36 28.69
CA ALA A 14 -0.82 8.82 28.73
C ALA A 14 -1.10 9.88 27.66
N VAL A 15 -1.47 9.47 26.44
CA VAL A 15 -1.77 10.40 25.31
C VAL A 15 -3.22 10.85 25.35
N PRO A 16 -3.50 12.18 25.29
CA PRO A 16 -4.86 12.70 25.30
C PRO A 16 -5.71 12.19 24.13
N LEU A 17 -6.97 11.83 24.37
CA LEU A 17 -7.87 11.32 23.36
C LEU A 17 -8.07 12.31 22.18
N SER A 18 -8.06 13.62 22.44
CA SER A 18 -8.11 14.67 21.42
C SER A 18 -6.93 14.59 20.45
N ARG A 19 -5.73 14.28 20.97
CA ARG A 19 -4.52 14.12 20.16
C ARG A 19 -4.57 12.84 19.33
N ILE A 20 -5.04 11.75 19.91
CA ILE A 20 -5.24 10.48 19.22
C ILE A 20 -6.17 10.68 18.03
N LYS A 21 -7.34 11.31 18.24
CA LYS A 21 -8.29 11.60 17.18
C LYS A 21 -7.72 12.50 16.07
N GLN A 22 -6.84 13.45 16.43
CA GLN A 22 -6.18 14.34 15.47
C GLN A 22 -5.23 13.59 14.53
N PHE A 23 -4.47 12.62 15.02
CA PHE A 23 -3.46 11.87 14.24
C PHE A 23 -3.97 10.54 13.69
N HIS A 24 -5.12 10.08 14.18
CA HIS A 24 -5.69 8.86 13.67
C HIS A 24 -6.04 9.03 12.18
N GLU A 25 -5.50 8.13 11.37
CA GLU A 25 -5.92 7.97 9.98
C GLU A 25 -7.04 6.93 10.01
N ALA A 26 -8.29 7.41 10.08
CA ALA A 26 -9.42 6.51 10.02
C ALA A 26 -9.29 5.63 8.78
N SER A 27 -8.97 4.36 8.98
CA SER A 27 -9.12 3.38 7.92
C SER A 27 -10.61 3.17 7.75
N THR A 28 -11.20 3.86 6.77
CA THR A 28 -12.58 3.59 6.31
C THR A 28 -12.65 2.24 5.60
N ALA A 29 -11.51 1.60 5.39
CA ALA A 29 -11.43 0.30 4.77
C ALA A 29 -11.95 -0.76 5.75
N THR A 30 -13.04 -1.40 5.38
CA THR A 30 -13.43 -2.68 5.98
C THR A 30 -12.23 -3.61 5.96
N LEU A 31 -11.79 -4.08 7.12
CA LEU A 31 -10.68 -5.02 7.19
C LEU A 31 -11.09 -6.32 6.50
N MET A 32 -10.40 -6.65 5.41
CA MET A 32 -10.65 -7.85 4.64
C MET A 32 -9.48 -8.82 4.79
N ARG A 33 -9.78 -10.05 5.14
CA ARG A 33 -8.86 -11.18 5.10
C ARG A 33 -9.19 -12.04 3.89
N THR A 34 -8.20 -12.50 3.16
CA THR A 34 -8.42 -13.51 2.12
C THR A 34 -8.12 -14.89 2.71
N ILE A 35 -9.12 -15.75 2.73
CA ILE A 35 -8.96 -17.16 3.01
C ILE A 35 -8.52 -17.81 1.70
N ILE A 36 -7.41 -18.53 1.72
CA ILE A 36 -6.87 -19.24 0.55
C ILE A 36 -7.09 -20.73 0.79
N ILE A 37 -7.89 -21.33 -0.07
CA ILE A 37 -8.16 -22.76 -0.05
C ILE A 37 -7.42 -23.40 -1.21
N LYS A 38 -6.55 -24.36 -0.91
CA LYS A 38 -5.94 -25.20 -1.93
C LYS A 38 -6.94 -26.28 -2.33
N ILE A 39 -7.21 -26.41 -3.61
CA ILE A 39 -8.01 -27.49 -4.17
C ILE A 39 -7.06 -28.64 -4.53
N ASP A 40 -7.41 -29.84 -4.15
CA ASP A 40 -6.69 -31.02 -4.59
C ASP A 40 -6.88 -31.21 -6.11
N THR A 41 -5.87 -30.81 -6.86
CA THR A 41 -5.91 -30.86 -8.32
C THR A 41 -5.88 -32.28 -8.89
N GLN A 42 -5.52 -33.29 -8.08
CA GLN A 42 -5.56 -34.68 -8.50
C GLN A 42 -6.98 -35.23 -8.49
N SER A 43 -7.81 -34.76 -7.55
CA SER A 43 -9.22 -35.14 -7.47
C SER A 43 -10.12 -34.42 -8.49
N VAL A 44 -9.64 -33.36 -9.14
CA VAL A 44 -10.41 -32.62 -10.15
C VAL A 44 -10.35 -33.33 -11.51
N PRO A 45 -11.49 -33.71 -12.10
CA PRO A 45 -11.51 -34.34 -13.42
C PRO A 45 -10.81 -33.48 -14.48
N SER A 46 -10.11 -34.11 -15.43
CA SER A 46 -9.29 -33.42 -16.43
C SER A 46 -10.09 -32.47 -17.31
N ASN A 47 -11.34 -32.81 -17.64
CA ASN A 47 -12.26 -31.94 -18.39
C ASN A 47 -12.66 -30.69 -17.60
N VAL A 48 -12.93 -30.82 -16.29
CA VAL A 48 -13.24 -29.69 -15.40
C VAL A 48 -12.03 -28.77 -15.26
N LYS A 49 -10.84 -29.34 -15.06
CA LYS A 49 -9.59 -28.58 -15.00
C LYS A 49 -9.32 -27.83 -16.30
N SER A 50 -9.50 -28.47 -17.46
CA SER A 50 -9.36 -27.85 -18.77
C SER A 50 -10.32 -26.67 -18.95
N GLU A 51 -11.59 -26.84 -18.59
CA GLU A 51 -12.59 -25.78 -18.68
C GLU A 51 -12.24 -24.58 -17.77
N ILE A 52 -11.77 -24.81 -16.53
CA ILE A 52 -11.32 -23.73 -15.64
C ILE A 52 -10.16 -22.96 -16.27
N LEU A 53 -9.17 -23.65 -16.84
CA LEU A 53 -8.02 -23.01 -17.47
C LEU A 53 -8.44 -22.16 -18.69
N GLU A 54 -9.37 -22.64 -19.47
CA GLU A 54 -9.93 -21.91 -20.60
C GLU A 54 -10.77 -20.71 -20.15
N MET A 55 -11.54 -20.83 -19.05
CA MET A 55 -12.23 -19.70 -18.43
C MET A 55 -11.26 -18.64 -17.93
N ILE A 56 -10.16 -19.03 -17.28
CA ILE A 56 -9.10 -18.11 -16.84
C ILE A 56 -8.45 -17.42 -18.03
N ALA A 57 -8.12 -18.15 -19.07
CA ALA A 57 -7.56 -17.59 -20.29
C ALA A 57 -8.54 -16.62 -21.00
N GLY A 58 -9.81 -17.00 -21.09
CA GLY A 58 -10.89 -16.16 -21.61
C GLY A 58 -11.05 -14.87 -20.83
N TYR A 59 -11.01 -14.96 -19.50
CA TYR A 59 -11.06 -13.78 -18.63
C TYR A 59 -9.90 -12.82 -18.89
N GLY A 60 -8.70 -13.35 -19.10
CA GLY A 60 -7.54 -12.56 -19.48
C GLY A 60 -7.68 -11.86 -20.83
N ARG A 61 -8.28 -12.53 -21.82
CA ARG A 61 -8.58 -11.92 -23.14
C ARG A 61 -9.57 -10.76 -23.00
N ASP A 62 -10.63 -10.95 -22.20
CA ASP A 62 -11.59 -9.87 -21.93
C ASP A 62 -10.94 -8.68 -21.19
N LEU A 63 -10.14 -8.93 -20.17
CA LEU A 63 -9.42 -7.87 -19.47
C LEU A 63 -8.48 -7.10 -20.40
N SER A 64 -7.74 -7.78 -21.29
CA SER A 64 -6.84 -7.13 -22.25
C SER A 64 -7.60 -6.22 -23.21
N TYR A 65 -8.72 -6.70 -23.74
CA TYR A 65 -9.59 -5.90 -24.59
C TYR A 65 -10.15 -4.66 -23.86
N LEU A 66 -10.63 -4.86 -22.63
CA LEU A 66 -11.23 -3.80 -21.84
C LEU A 66 -10.21 -2.75 -21.38
N TYR A 67 -8.96 -3.14 -21.12
CA TYR A 67 -7.89 -2.19 -20.86
C TYR A 67 -7.58 -1.33 -22.07
N ALA A 68 -7.44 -1.94 -23.25
CA ALA A 68 -7.23 -1.20 -24.49
C ALA A 68 -8.39 -0.24 -24.80
N LEU A 69 -9.63 -0.65 -24.48
CA LEU A 69 -10.80 0.21 -24.60
C LEU A 69 -10.72 1.41 -23.64
N LEU A 70 -10.39 1.17 -22.36
CA LEU A 70 -10.28 2.23 -21.34
C LEU A 70 -9.10 3.19 -21.57
N GLU A 71 -8.10 2.83 -22.37
CA GLU A 71 -7.04 3.76 -22.81
C GLU A 71 -7.57 4.84 -23.74
N GLN A 72 -8.62 4.55 -24.51
CA GLN A 72 -9.20 5.50 -25.43
C GLN A 72 -9.85 6.67 -24.67
N ARG A 73 -9.65 7.90 -25.19
CA ARG A 73 -10.12 9.13 -24.55
C ARG A 73 -11.62 9.11 -24.24
N GLU A 74 -12.38 8.50 -25.09
CA GLU A 74 -13.83 8.39 -25.01
C GLU A 74 -14.29 7.50 -23.84
N PHE A 75 -13.57 6.39 -23.57
CA PHE A 75 -13.98 5.37 -22.61
C PHE A 75 -13.33 5.51 -21.23
N ARG A 76 -12.18 6.16 -21.11
CA ARG A 76 -11.41 6.22 -19.86
C ARG A 76 -12.17 6.78 -18.67
N ARG A 77 -13.16 7.66 -18.88
CA ARG A 77 -14.00 8.27 -17.84
C ARG A 77 -14.94 7.26 -17.17
N TYR A 78 -15.18 6.13 -17.80
CA TYR A 78 -16.04 5.08 -17.23
C TYR A 78 -15.39 4.33 -16.06
N CYS A 79 -14.09 4.49 -15.82
CA CYS A 79 -13.45 3.96 -14.61
C CYS A 79 -13.82 4.73 -13.33
N CYS A 80 -14.56 5.85 -13.41
CA CYS A 80 -14.94 6.66 -12.27
C CYS A 80 -16.17 6.09 -11.56
N GLY A 81 -16.05 5.74 -10.27
CA GLY A 81 -17.16 5.28 -9.46
C GLY A 81 -17.90 4.11 -10.10
N GLN A 82 -19.23 4.18 -10.13
CA GLN A 82 -20.07 3.13 -10.70
C GLN A 82 -20.39 3.32 -12.21
N ARG A 83 -19.65 4.18 -12.92
CA ARG A 83 -19.91 4.44 -14.35
C ARG A 83 -19.68 3.23 -15.25
N PHE A 84 -19.00 2.20 -14.78
CA PHE A 84 -18.89 0.92 -15.48
C PHE A 84 -20.26 0.32 -15.82
N ILE A 85 -21.31 0.61 -15.04
CA ILE A 85 -22.69 0.20 -15.36
C ILE A 85 -23.15 0.84 -16.66
N LYS A 86 -22.88 2.13 -16.87
CA LYS A 86 -23.20 2.84 -18.12
C LYS A 86 -22.39 2.30 -19.28
N LEU A 87 -21.09 2.02 -19.07
CA LEU A 87 -20.24 1.40 -20.08
C LEU A 87 -20.79 0.03 -20.50
N ARG A 88 -21.21 -0.78 -19.53
CA ARG A 88 -21.85 -2.07 -19.81
C ARG A 88 -23.08 -1.94 -20.68
N GLY A 89 -23.96 -0.97 -20.40
CA GLY A 89 -25.16 -0.69 -21.21
C GLY A 89 -24.78 -0.30 -22.63
N ARG A 90 -23.82 0.62 -22.80
CA ARG A 90 -23.32 1.07 -24.12
C ARG A 90 -22.76 -0.08 -24.94
N LEU A 91 -21.82 -0.86 -24.39
CA LEU A 91 -21.20 -1.99 -25.10
C LEU A 91 -22.21 -3.06 -25.50
N ARG A 92 -23.25 -3.31 -24.69
CA ARG A 92 -24.34 -4.22 -25.05
C ARG A 92 -25.20 -3.68 -26.18
N ALA A 93 -25.51 -2.39 -26.18
CA ALA A 93 -26.29 -1.75 -27.23
C ALA A 93 -25.55 -1.77 -28.57
N GLU A 94 -24.27 -1.38 -28.57
CA GLU A 94 -23.39 -1.43 -29.74
C GLU A 94 -23.24 -2.86 -30.28
N HIS A 95 -23.09 -3.83 -29.39
CA HIS A 95 -23.00 -5.23 -29.78
C HIS A 95 -24.29 -5.72 -30.47
N LYS A 96 -25.47 -5.42 -29.91
CA LYS A 96 -26.77 -5.76 -30.51
C LYS A 96 -26.97 -5.09 -31.86
N ALA A 97 -26.58 -3.81 -32.01
CA ALA A 97 -26.64 -3.09 -33.25
C ALA A 97 -25.76 -3.77 -34.34
N ASN A 98 -24.52 -4.10 -33.97
CA ASN A 98 -23.59 -4.79 -34.89
C ASN A 98 -24.08 -6.19 -35.31
N GLN A 99 -24.70 -6.95 -34.37
CA GLN A 99 -25.29 -8.25 -34.72
C GLN A 99 -26.42 -8.13 -35.71
N LYS A 100 -27.25 -7.08 -35.65
CA LYS A 100 -28.32 -6.84 -36.63
C LYS A 100 -27.80 -6.49 -38.01
N ILE A 101 -26.66 -5.75 -38.06
CA ILE A 101 -26.08 -5.31 -39.35
C ILE A 101 -25.30 -6.43 -40.03
N SER A 102 -24.49 -7.18 -39.26
CA SER A 102 -23.53 -8.14 -39.82
C SER A 102 -23.99 -9.59 -39.81
N ASN A 103 -25.17 -9.90 -39.27
CA ASN A 103 -25.62 -11.27 -38.98
C ASN A 103 -24.60 -12.11 -38.17
N ASP A 104 -23.61 -11.46 -37.55
CA ASP A 104 -22.51 -12.10 -36.85
C ASP A 104 -22.93 -12.41 -35.38
N LYS A 105 -23.12 -13.70 -35.10
CA LYS A 105 -23.50 -14.20 -33.78
C LYS A 105 -22.34 -14.24 -32.76
N LYS A 106 -21.23 -13.54 -33.03
CA LYS A 106 -20.10 -13.52 -32.08
C LYS A 106 -20.52 -13.04 -30.69
N PRO A 107 -20.01 -13.66 -29.62
CA PRO A 107 -20.36 -13.27 -28.26
C PRO A 107 -19.78 -11.90 -27.95
N LEU A 108 -20.42 -11.17 -27.02
CA LEU A 108 -19.94 -9.88 -26.47
C LEU A 108 -18.56 -10.03 -25.84
N SER A 109 -18.30 -11.15 -25.16
CA SER A 109 -17.00 -11.49 -24.58
C SER A 109 -16.00 -11.89 -25.67
N LYS A 110 -14.85 -11.23 -25.69
CA LYS A 110 -13.72 -11.63 -26.57
C LYS A 110 -13.05 -12.91 -26.09
N GLY A 111 -13.27 -13.27 -24.83
CA GLY A 111 -12.79 -14.51 -24.21
C GLY A 111 -13.75 -15.69 -24.33
N GLY A 112 -14.95 -15.52 -24.89
CA GLY A 112 -15.98 -16.55 -24.96
C GLY A 112 -16.66 -16.85 -23.63
N LEU A 113 -16.65 -15.90 -22.69
CA LEU A 113 -17.28 -16.05 -21.38
C LEU A 113 -18.77 -15.74 -21.43
N GLN A 114 -19.54 -16.35 -20.53
CA GLN A 114 -20.94 -15.98 -20.33
C GLN A 114 -21.07 -14.55 -19.78
N GLY A 115 -22.20 -13.91 -20.04
CA GLY A 115 -22.45 -12.51 -19.70
C GLY A 115 -22.24 -12.12 -18.24
N LYS A 116 -22.45 -13.06 -17.30
CA LYS A 116 -22.18 -12.81 -15.86
C LYS A 116 -20.69 -12.67 -15.58
N MET A 117 -19.85 -13.55 -16.13
CA MET A 117 -18.39 -13.49 -15.99
C MET A 117 -17.79 -12.29 -16.74
N TRP A 118 -18.30 -12.00 -17.95
CA TRP A 118 -17.88 -10.82 -18.70
C TRP A 118 -18.20 -9.52 -17.95
N LYS A 119 -19.37 -9.43 -17.29
CA LYS A 119 -19.73 -8.30 -16.41
C LYS A 119 -18.68 -8.09 -15.32
N THR A 120 -18.22 -9.17 -14.70
CA THR A 120 -17.19 -9.13 -13.67
C THR A 120 -15.84 -8.69 -14.23
N ALA A 121 -15.46 -9.16 -15.43
CA ALA A 121 -14.24 -8.72 -16.09
C ALA A 121 -14.25 -7.21 -16.40
N LEU A 122 -15.39 -6.67 -16.82
CA LEU A 122 -15.58 -5.23 -17.05
C LEU A 122 -15.41 -4.42 -15.77
N GLU A 123 -16.01 -4.88 -14.69
CA GLU A 123 -15.91 -4.23 -13.38
C GLU A 123 -14.47 -4.25 -12.85
N ASP A 124 -13.80 -5.41 -12.91
CA ASP A 124 -12.40 -5.55 -12.53
C ASP A 124 -11.49 -4.63 -13.38
N ALA A 125 -11.71 -4.55 -14.68
CA ALA A 125 -10.95 -3.68 -15.58
C ALA A 125 -11.10 -2.20 -15.20
N CYS A 126 -12.32 -1.74 -14.94
CA CYS A 126 -12.59 -0.37 -14.52
C CYS A 126 -11.95 -0.06 -13.17
N HIS A 127 -12.03 -0.96 -12.20
CA HIS A 127 -11.41 -0.80 -10.89
C HIS A 127 -9.88 -0.74 -10.98
N MET A 128 -9.26 -1.59 -11.79
CA MET A 128 -7.82 -1.59 -12.00
C MET A 128 -7.34 -0.31 -12.69
N TYR A 129 -8.08 0.17 -13.68
CA TYR A 129 -7.78 1.39 -14.39
C TYR A 129 -7.94 2.62 -13.50
N ASN A 130 -8.93 2.62 -12.60
CA ASN A 130 -9.08 3.64 -11.56
C ASN A 130 -7.89 3.66 -10.60
N ARG A 131 -7.45 2.48 -10.10
CA ARG A 131 -6.26 2.35 -9.23
C ARG A 131 -4.99 2.85 -9.92
N TYR A 132 -4.82 2.55 -11.19
CA TYR A 132 -3.68 3.04 -11.98
C TYR A 132 -3.59 4.56 -11.96
N TRP A 133 -4.69 5.26 -12.25
CA TRP A 133 -4.72 6.72 -12.22
C TRP A 133 -4.57 7.28 -10.81
N ARG A 134 -5.16 6.62 -9.81
CA ARG A 134 -4.99 7.03 -8.41
C ARG A 134 -3.54 6.98 -7.97
N SER A 135 -2.86 5.89 -8.30
CA SER A 135 -1.43 5.76 -8.02
C SER A 135 -0.58 6.80 -8.76
N ALA A 136 -0.97 7.17 -9.99
CA ALA A 136 -0.32 8.25 -10.73
C ALA A 136 -0.54 9.62 -10.06
N GLN A 137 -1.76 9.91 -9.57
CA GLN A 137 -2.06 11.13 -8.82
C GLN A 137 -1.24 11.26 -7.55
N GLU A 138 -1.15 10.19 -6.75
CA GLU A 138 -0.38 10.18 -5.51
C GLU A 138 1.10 10.45 -5.78
N ARG A 139 1.70 9.74 -6.74
CA ARG A 139 3.10 9.98 -7.14
C ARG A 139 3.34 11.38 -7.69
N ALA A 140 2.42 11.89 -8.51
CA ALA A 140 2.52 13.26 -9.04
C ALA A 140 2.43 14.30 -7.94
N HIS A 141 1.56 14.11 -6.95
CA HIS A 141 1.45 15.00 -5.80
C HIS A 141 2.73 15.04 -4.98
N ASP A 142 3.35 13.88 -4.71
CA ASP A 142 4.63 13.81 -4.02
C ASP A 142 5.76 14.45 -4.83
N ASN A 143 5.80 14.23 -6.14
CA ASN A 143 6.76 14.87 -7.02
C ASN A 143 6.64 16.39 -6.97
N ILE A 144 5.41 16.94 -7.09
CA ILE A 144 5.16 18.38 -7.07
C ILE A 144 5.57 18.99 -5.74
N LYS A 145 5.29 18.32 -4.60
CA LYS A 145 5.73 18.78 -3.27
C LYS A 145 7.25 18.90 -3.14
N ASN A 146 7.99 18.08 -3.88
CA ASN A 146 9.46 18.09 -3.87
C ASN A 146 10.08 19.10 -4.86
N LEU A 147 9.27 19.80 -5.66
CA LEU A 147 9.78 20.83 -6.58
C LEU A 147 10.19 22.10 -5.80
N PRO A 148 11.27 22.78 -6.21
CA PRO A 148 11.69 24.07 -5.61
C PRO A 148 10.61 25.17 -5.68
N LEU A 149 9.66 25.03 -6.59
CA LEU A 149 8.52 25.93 -6.74
C LEU A 149 7.48 25.77 -5.62
N TYR A 150 7.30 24.55 -5.06
CA TYR A 150 6.20 24.26 -4.14
C TYR A 150 6.18 25.13 -2.88
N PRO A 151 7.32 25.39 -2.20
CA PRO A 151 7.35 26.30 -1.05
C PRO A 151 6.96 27.74 -1.38
N LYS A 152 7.14 28.17 -2.65
CA LYS A 152 6.82 29.51 -3.14
C LYS A 152 5.34 29.70 -3.51
N LEU A 153 4.56 28.59 -3.57
CA LEU A 153 3.14 28.63 -3.87
C LEU A 153 2.35 29.15 -2.66
N ASN A 154 1.34 29.98 -2.93
CA ASN A 154 0.37 30.36 -1.89
C ASN A 154 -0.62 29.22 -1.58
N ASP A 155 -1.41 29.37 -0.54
CA ASP A 155 -2.32 28.32 -0.07
C ASP A 155 -3.43 28.00 -1.09
N ALA A 156 -3.90 29.01 -1.83
CA ALA A 156 -4.90 28.82 -2.88
C ALA A 156 -4.36 28.01 -4.07
N GLU A 157 -3.10 28.24 -4.46
CA GLU A 157 -2.42 27.49 -5.52
C GLU A 157 -2.18 26.04 -5.08
N ARG A 158 -1.73 25.82 -3.84
CA ARG A 158 -1.57 24.48 -3.25
C ARG A 158 -2.91 23.77 -3.19
N TYR A 159 -3.97 24.46 -2.78
CA TYR A 159 -5.33 23.92 -2.73
C TYR A 159 -5.84 23.53 -4.12
N TYR A 160 -5.58 24.36 -5.14
CA TYR A 160 -5.95 24.07 -6.53
C TYR A 160 -5.25 22.79 -7.02
N ILE A 161 -3.94 22.68 -6.82
CA ILE A 161 -3.16 21.49 -7.17
C ILE A 161 -3.71 20.25 -6.44
N GLY A 162 -3.94 20.36 -5.13
CA GLY A 162 -4.51 19.28 -4.33
C GLY A 162 -5.90 18.86 -4.81
N GLY A 163 -6.73 19.82 -5.19
CA GLY A 163 -8.07 19.57 -5.74
C GLY A 163 -8.08 18.83 -7.08
N LEU A 164 -7.08 19.06 -7.93
CA LEU A 164 -6.91 18.33 -9.19
C LEU A 164 -6.44 16.87 -8.98
N LEU A 165 -5.71 16.63 -7.88
CA LEU A 165 -5.09 15.33 -7.57
C LEU A 165 -5.83 14.52 -6.49
N LYS A 166 -6.95 15.02 -5.95
CA LYS A 166 -7.68 14.37 -4.86
C LYS A 166 -8.51 13.18 -5.32
N CYS A 167 -9.16 13.28 -6.48
CA CYS A 167 -10.13 12.30 -6.96
C CYS A 167 -9.97 12.02 -8.45
N ILE A 168 -10.24 10.78 -8.86
CA ILE A 168 -10.42 10.42 -10.27
C ILE A 168 -11.86 10.78 -10.68
N ASN A 169 -12.02 11.87 -11.41
CA ASN A 169 -13.29 12.40 -11.86
C ASN A 169 -13.15 13.09 -13.23
N ASP A 170 -14.23 13.72 -13.72
CA ASP A 170 -14.21 14.40 -15.02
C ASP A 170 -13.18 15.53 -15.08
N ARG A 171 -13.02 16.30 -13.99
CA ARG A 171 -12.02 17.38 -13.93
C ARG A 171 -10.59 16.85 -14.10
N PHE A 172 -10.29 15.69 -13.50
CA PHE A 172 -9.00 15.04 -13.66
C PHE A 172 -8.79 14.61 -15.13
N PHE A 173 -9.79 14.05 -15.77
CA PHE A 173 -9.68 13.69 -17.19
C PHE A 173 -9.68 14.89 -18.11
N ASP A 174 -10.41 15.97 -17.79
CA ASP A 174 -10.30 17.25 -18.51
C ASP A 174 -8.89 17.82 -18.44
N LEU A 175 -8.24 17.74 -17.27
CA LEU A 175 -6.83 18.13 -17.11
C LEU A 175 -5.93 17.30 -18.04
N LEU A 176 -6.10 15.97 -18.08
CA LEU A 176 -5.33 15.09 -18.96
C LEU A 176 -5.60 15.35 -20.45
N ASP A 177 -6.83 15.77 -20.79
CA ASP A 177 -7.25 16.16 -22.14
C ASP A 177 -6.69 17.53 -22.59
N GLY A 178 -5.97 18.21 -21.73
CA GLY A 178 -5.37 19.51 -22.05
C GLY A 178 -6.21 20.71 -21.64
N LYS A 179 -7.41 20.51 -21.09
CA LYS A 179 -8.22 21.57 -20.56
C LYS A 179 -7.63 22.12 -19.25
N THR A 180 -8.05 23.30 -18.88
CA THR A 180 -7.72 23.92 -17.60
C THR A 180 -8.97 23.91 -16.72
N PRO A 181 -9.10 22.95 -15.77
CA PRO A 181 -10.28 22.92 -14.91
C PRO A 181 -10.37 24.16 -14.02
N ALA A 182 -11.55 24.75 -13.93
CA ALA A 182 -11.76 25.94 -13.10
C ALA A 182 -11.50 25.65 -11.61
N PRO A 183 -11.02 26.61 -10.80
CA PRO A 183 -10.93 26.48 -9.35
C PRO A 183 -12.32 26.18 -8.73
N ILE A 184 -12.36 25.33 -7.70
CA ILE A 184 -13.62 24.97 -7.03
C ILE A 184 -14.19 26.15 -6.24
N PHE A 185 -13.32 27.03 -5.74
CA PHE A 185 -13.68 28.22 -4.99
C PHE A 185 -13.12 29.48 -5.67
N SER A 186 -14.00 30.33 -6.16
CA SER A 186 -13.65 31.55 -6.89
C SER A 186 -12.97 32.62 -6.03
N LYS A 187 -13.11 32.56 -4.69
CA LYS A 187 -12.62 33.61 -3.76
C LYS A 187 -11.14 33.57 -3.42
N SER A 188 -10.41 32.50 -3.75
CA SER A 188 -9.10 32.29 -3.14
C SER A 188 -7.91 32.20 -4.09
N VAL A 189 -8.12 32.05 -5.39
CA VAL A 189 -7.01 32.10 -6.34
C VAL A 189 -6.91 33.53 -6.91
N LYS A 190 -6.21 34.41 -6.21
CA LYS A 190 -5.77 35.71 -6.72
C LYS A 190 -4.67 35.50 -7.75
N GLY A 191 -4.99 34.88 -8.85
CA GLY A 191 -4.03 34.65 -9.92
C GLY A 191 -4.67 34.99 -11.26
N THR A 192 -3.87 35.50 -12.17
CA THR A 192 -4.28 35.65 -13.55
C THR A 192 -4.70 34.29 -14.11
N ILE A 193 -5.62 34.26 -15.06
CA ILE A 193 -6.01 33.02 -15.79
C ILE A 193 -4.78 32.26 -16.29
N GLN A 194 -3.74 33.01 -16.66
CA GLN A 194 -2.45 32.42 -17.08
C GLN A 194 -1.80 31.59 -15.97
N ARG A 195 -1.78 32.05 -14.73
CA ARG A 195 -1.19 31.30 -13.60
C ARG A 195 -1.91 30.00 -13.35
N ILE A 196 -3.24 29.97 -13.44
CA ILE A 196 -4.03 28.74 -13.31
C ILE A 196 -3.71 27.77 -14.45
N ARG A 197 -3.53 28.27 -15.68
CA ARG A 197 -3.10 27.46 -16.83
C ARG A 197 -1.72 26.83 -16.60
N ASP A 198 -0.77 27.58 -16.05
CA ASP A 198 0.58 27.08 -15.78
C ASP A 198 0.59 26.02 -14.70
N LEU A 199 -0.18 26.20 -13.62
CA LEU A 199 -0.36 25.18 -12.59
C LEU A 199 -1.02 23.91 -13.14
N ALA A 200 -2.05 24.06 -13.97
CA ALA A 200 -2.69 22.92 -14.62
C ALA A 200 -1.73 22.18 -15.57
N ARG A 201 -0.90 22.91 -16.33
CA ARG A 201 0.15 22.31 -17.18
C ARG A 201 1.18 21.55 -16.35
N LEU A 202 1.65 22.13 -15.23
CA LEU A 202 2.57 21.49 -14.30
C LEU A 202 1.98 20.18 -13.77
N VAL A 203 0.76 20.21 -13.23
CA VAL A 203 0.10 19.02 -12.67
C VAL A 203 -0.08 17.95 -13.74
N ARG A 204 -0.51 18.31 -14.95
CA ARG A 204 -0.66 17.39 -16.07
C ARG A 204 0.67 16.74 -16.46
N ALA A 205 1.74 17.50 -16.55
CA ALA A 205 3.06 17.01 -16.88
C ALA A 205 3.55 15.99 -15.84
N GLU A 206 3.41 16.32 -14.54
CA GLU A 206 3.81 15.41 -13.47
C GLU A 206 2.92 14.16 -13.37
N VAL A 207 1.61 14.26 -13.64
CA VAL A 207 0.74 13.07 -13.70
C VAL A 207 1.15 12.15 -14.85
N ARG A 208 1.41 12.69 -16.06
CA ARG A 208 1.85 11.89 -17.21
C ARG A 208 3.19 11.21 -16.95
N LYS A 209 4.14 11.92 -16.34
CA LYS A 209 5.44 11.36 -15.93
C LYS A 209 5.30 10.28 -14.87
N ALA A 210 4.40 10.47 -13.92
CA ALA A 210 4.13 9.53 -12.83
C ALA A 210 3.28 8.32 -13.27
N ALA A 211 2.51 8.42 -14.35
CA ALA A 211 1.59 7.38 -14.80
C ALA A 211 2.31 6.06 -15.12
N GLY A 212 3.49 6.12 -15.76
CA GLY A 212 4.20 4.92 -16.18
C GLY A 212 3.46 4.15 -17.30
N SER A 213 3.71 2.85 -17.40
CA SER A 213 3.01 2.01 -18.38
C SER A 213 1.57 1.75 -17.96
N THR A 214 0.66 1.77 -18.94
CA THR A 214 -0.76 1.46 -18.73
C THR A 214 -0.98 0.02 -18.27
N PRO A 215 -2.08 -0.27 -17.55
CA PRO A 215 -2.41 -1.62 -17.20
C PRO A 215 -2.51 -2.50 -18.43
N HIS A 216 -1.81 -3.62 -18.43
CA HIS A 216 -1.88 -4.63 -19.47
C HIS A 216 -1.99 -6.01 -18.84
N HIS A 217 -2.57 -6.93 -19.56
CA HIS A 217 -2.78 -8.29 -19.09
C HIS A 217 -2.04 -9.26 -20.00
N GLY A 218 -0.87 -9.73 -19.57
CA GLY A 218 -0.05 -10.63 -20.41
C GLY A 218 -0.51 -12.08 -20.35
N CYS A 219 -0.80 -12.59 -19.14
CA CYS A 219 -1.26 -13.96 -18.93
C CYS A 219 -2.15 -14.00 -17.69
N SER A 220 -3.40 -14.37 -17.84
CA SER A 220 -4.29 -14.53 -16.69
C SER A 220 -3.92 -15.78 -15.89
N ARG A 221 -3.81 -15.61 -14.59
CA ARG A 221 -3.68 -16.72 -13.64
C ARG A 221 -4.91 -16.84 -12.74
N SER A 222 -5.89 -15.99 -12.94
CA SER A 222 -7.07 -15.96 -12.08
C SER A 222 -8.33 -15.51 -12.82
N LEU A 223 -9.45 -15.97 -12.31
CA LEU A 223 -10.79 -15.63 -12.74
C LEU A 223 -11.55 -15.13 -11.52
N THR A 224 -12.21 -13.97 -11.60
CA THR A 224 -13.09 -13.47 -10.55
C THR A 224 -14.52 -13.94 -10.83
N LEU A 225 -15.17 -14.52 -9.82
CA LEU A 225 -16.55 -15.01 -9.88
C LEU A 225 -17.38 -14.32 -8.80
N THR A 226 -18.49 -13.71 -9.18
CA THR A 226 -19.50 -13.23 -8.25
C THR A 226 -20.38 -14.40 -7.78
N ASN A 227 -21.16 -14.20 -6.72
CA ASN A 227 -22.12 -15.18 -6.22
C ASN A 227 -23.17 -15.61 -7.28
N GLU A 228 -23.40 -14.81 -8.32
CA GLU A 228 -24.25 -15.18 -9.45
C GLU A 228 -23.62 -16.27 -10.33
N CYS A 229 -22.31 -16.51 -10.24
CA CYS A 229 -21.56 -17.43 -11.10
C CYS A 229 -21.30 -18.79 -10.48
N TYR A 230 -21.62 -18.97 -9.20
CA TYR A 230 -21.41 -20.24 -8.50
C TYR A 230 -22.44 -20.46 -7.40
N GLN A 231 -22.53 -21.69 -6.93
CA GLN A 231 -23.28 -22.08 -5.73
C GLN A 231 -22.49 -23.13 -4.94
N ILE A 232 -22.71 -23.18 -3.64
CA ILE A 232 -22.13 -24.20 -2.76
C ILE A 232 -23.20 -25.22 -2.48
N LEU A 233 -22.90 -26.47 -2.80
CA LEU A 233 -23.76 -27.62 -2.58
C LEU A 233 -23.21 -28.43 -1.42
N LYS A 234 -24.10 -29.07 -0.68
CA LYS A 234 -23.82 -30.02 0.38
C LYS A 234 -24.48 -31.34 0.02
N ASP A 235 -23.74 -32.41 -0.02
CA ASP A 235 -24.26 -33.75 -0.27
C ASP A 235 -24.81 -34.40 1.01
N ASN A 236 -25.40 -35.59 0.87
CA ASN A 236 -25.95 -36.37 1.97
C ASN A 236 -24.87 -36.84 2.98
N ASN A 237 -23.62 -36.86 2.57
CA ASN A 237 -22.46 -37.26 3.40
C ASN A 237 -21.78 -36.06 4.07
N ASN A 238 -22.44 -34.91 4.13
CA ASN A 238 -21.90 -33.65 4.67
C ASN A 238 -20.64 -33.12 3.94
N LYS A 239 -20.34 -33.59 2.72
CA LYS A 239 -19.27 -33.01 1.90
C LYS A 239 -19.79 -31.78 1.16
N TYR A 240 -18.92 -30.79 1.04
CA TYR A 240 -19.21 -29.54 0.34
C TYR A 240 -18.51 -29.53 -1.02
N SER A 241 -19.24 -29.06 -2.03
CA SER A 241 -18.70 -28.79 -3.36
C SER A 241 -19.10 -27.40 -3.82
N ILE A 242 -18.26 -26.81 -4.65
CA ILE A 242 -18.57 -25.56 -5.35
C ILE A 242 -18.93 -25.86 -6.79
N GLN A 243 -20.11 -25.45 -7.22
CA GLN A 243 -20.58 -25.62 -8.58
C GLN A 243 -20.54 -24.29 -9.32
N PHE A 244 -19.79 -24.23 -10.42
CA PHE A 244 -19.60 -23.04 -11.26
C PHE A 244 -20.41 -23.11 -12.55
N ILE A 245 -20.81 -21.95 -13.08
CA ILE A 245 -21.22 -21.83 -14.48
C ILE A 245 -19.99 -21.99 -15.38
N THR A 246 -20.16 -22.66 -16.53
CA THR A 246 -19.09 -22.86 -17.52
C THR A 246 -19.17 -21.81 -18.64
N ARG A 247 -18.32 -21.90 -19.66
CA ARG A 247 -18.43 -21.08 -20.88
C ARG A 247 -19.69 -21.46 -21.69
N THR A 248 -20.10 -22.71 -21.63
CA THR A 248 -21.30 -23.18 -22.30
C THR A 248 -22.55 -22.79 -21.52
N PRO A 249 -23.54 -22.14 -22.14
CA PRO A 249 -24.80 -21.78 -21.48
C PRO A 249 -25.49 -23.00 -20.85
N ARG A 250 -26.02 -22.82 -19.65
CA ARG A 250 -26.73 -23.84 -18.84
C ARG A 250 -25.84 -24.98 -18.32
N ALA A 251 -24.62 -25.17 -18.83
CA ALA A 251 -23.70 -26.15 -18.28
C ALA A 251 -23.06 -25.66 -16.97
N ARG A 252 -22.85 -26.60 -16.05
CA ARG A 252 -22.20 -26.35 -14.75
C ARG A 252 -21.17 -27.43 -14.50
N MET A 253 -20.16 -27.11 -13.71
CA MET A 253 -19.13 -28.03 -13.26
C MET A 253 -18.96 -27.89 -11.75
N SER A 254 -18.58 -28.98 -11.08
CA SER A 254 -18.42 -29.02 -9.64
C SER A 254 -17.00 -29.38 -9.24
N ILE A 255 -16.54 -28.86 -8.13
CA ILE A 255 -15.26 -29.19 -7.50
C ILE A 255 -15.51 -29.38 -6.02
N ASP A 256 -14.95 -30.43 -5.44
CA ASP A 256 -15.05 -30.69 -4.02
C ASP A 256 -14.25 -29.68 -3.19
N LEU A 257 -14.82 -29.26 -2.08
CA LEU A 257 -14.20 -28.32 -1.15
C LEU A 257 -13.65 -29.09 0.05
N PRO A 258 -12.43 -28.79 0.51
CA PRO A 258 -11.92 -29.31 1.75
C PRO A 258 -12.65 -28.66 2.93
N GLY A 259 -13.41 -29.47 3.68
CA GLY A 259 -14.10 -29.02 4.89
C GLY A 259 -15.41 -28.27 4.70
N ASN A 260 -15.99 -27.86 5.81
CA ASN A 260 -17.31 -27.20 5.89
C ASN A 260 -17.17 -25.68 5.67
N LEU A 261 -17.13 -25.24 4.42
CA LEU A 261 -16.94 -23.84 4.07
C LEU A 261 -18.18 -23.30 3.36
N ARG A 262 -18.85 -22.35 4.00
CA ARG A 262 -19.95 -21.58 3.39
C ARG A 262 -19.51 -20.14 3.15
N PHE A 263 -19.73 -19.66 1.93
CA PHE A 263 -19.48 -18.27 1.56
C PHE A 263 -20.42 -17.87 0.42
N ASP A 264 -20.90 -16.64 0.48
CA ASP A 264 -21.74 -16.02 -0.56
C ASP A 264 -21.12 -14.66 -0.91
N ARG A 265 -20.03 -14.67 -1.68
CA ARG A 265 -19.23 -13.48 -1.97
C ARG A 265 -18.52 -13.63 -3.31
N THR A 266 -18.00 -12.52 -3.81
CA THR A 266 -17.05 -12.56 -4.93
C THR A 266 -15.80 -13.33 -4.53
N ILE A 267 -15.44 -14.34 -5.29
CA ILE A 267 -14.25 -15.18 -5.09
C ILE A 267 -13.31 -15.08 -6.28
N LYS A 268 -12.05 -15.47 -6.09
CA LYS A 268 -11.12 -15.66 -7.22
C LYS A 268 -10.70 -17.12 -7.29
N VAL A 269 -10.84 -17.69 -8.47
CA VAL A 269 -10.23 -18.97 -8.82
C VAL A 269 -8.84 -18.65 -9.35
N VAL A 270 -7.81 -19.20 -8.75
CA VAL A 270 -6.40 -18.92 -9.10
C VAL A 270 -5.72 -20.22 -9.50
N TYR A 271 -5.04 -20.21 -10.65
CA TYR A 271 -4.20 -21.31 -11.08
C TYR A 271 -2.73 -20.88 -11.04
N GLU A 272 -1.97 -21.48 -10.17
CA GLU A 272 -0.55 -21.15 -9.98
C GLU A 272 0.27 -22.43 -9.75
N ASN A 273 1.39 -22.55 -10.48
CA ASN A 273 2.33 -23.67 -10.36
C ASN A 273 1.71 -25.07 -10.55
N GLY A 274 0.66 -25.22 -11.35
CA GLY A 274 -0.02 -26.48 -11.57
C GLY A 274 -1.15 -26.78 -10.59
N GLU A 275 -1.37 -25.90 -9.62
CA GLU A 275 -2.37 -26.04 -8.56
C GLU A 275 -3.49 -25.04 -8.66
N LEU A 276 -4.68 -25.42 -8.18
CA LEU A 276 -5.85 -24.56 -8.11
C LEU A 276 -6.05 -24.07 -6.68
N PHE A 277 -6.39 -22.78 -6.56
CA PHE A 277 -6.70 -22.13 -5.29
C PHE A 277 -8.01 -21.35 -5.41
N LEU A 278 -8.79 -21.35 -4.34
CA LEU A 278 -9.89 -20.41 -4.16
C LEU A 278 -9.46 -19.33 -3.18
N HIS A 279 -9.52 -18.10 -3.60
CA HIS A 279 -9.29 -16.92 -2.77
C HIS A 279 -10.64 -16.32 -2.40
N ILE A 280 -11.00 -16.41 -1.13
CA ILE A 280 -12.29 -15.96 -0.59
C ILE A 280 -12.04 -14.74 0.29
N PRO A 281 -12.46 -13.54 -0.12
CA PRO A 281 -12.38 -12.37 0.75
C PRO A 281 -13.33 -12.56 1.93
N HIS A 282 -12.82 -12.41 3.13
CA HIS A 282 -13.61 -12.50 4.37
C HIS A 282 -13.52 -11.18 5.13
N LYS A 283 -14.68 -10.64 5.48
CA LYS A 283 -14.75 -9.43 6.31
C LYS A 283 -14.35 -9.80 7.74
N VAL A 284 -13.31 -9.18 8.25
CA VAL A 284 -12.90 -9.34 9.65
C VAL A 284 -13.77 -8.43 10.50
N THR A 285 -14.33 -8.98 11.57
CA THR A 285 -15.02 -8.17 12.58
C THR A 285 -13.98 -7.27 13.23
N VAL A 286 -14.14 -5.97 13.06
CA VAL A 286 -13.31 -4.96 13.72
C VAL A 286 -13.86 -4.79 15.12
N GLN A 287 -13.03 -4.95 16.14
CA GLN A 287 -13.41 -4.60 17.49
C GLN A 287 -13.58 -3.08 17.61
N PRO A 288 -14.57 -2.60 18.34
CA PRO A 288 -14.70 -1.16 18.58
C PRO A 288 -13.42 -0.65 19.23
N LEU A 289 -12.94 0.50 18.74
CA LEU A 289 -11.77 1.15 19.33
C LEU A 289 -12.06 1.50 20.79
N SER A 290 -11.15 1.12 21.69
CA SER A 290 -11.27 1.45 23.10
C SER A 290 -11.37 2.98 23.25
N ASN A 291 -12.50 3.45 23.76
CA ASN A 291 -12.69 4.86 24.14
C ASN A 291 -12.73 5.01 25.66
N VAL A 292 -12.59 3.91 26.40
CA VAL A 292 -12.57 3.93 27.86
C VAL A 292 -11.18 4.39 28.30
N PRO A 293 -11.04 5.55 28.93
CA PRO A 293 -9.76 6.03 29.43
C PRO A 293 -9.25 5.09 30.53
N GLN A 294 -8.16 4.41 30.27
CA GLN A 294 -7.51 3.56 31.27
C GLN A 294 -6.52 4.36 32.14
N VAL A 295 -6.17 5.55 31.68
CA VAL A 295 -5.21 6.44 32.35
C VAL A 295 -5.77 7.86 32.35
N SER A 296 -5.59 8.58 33.47
CA SER A 296 -5.95 9.99 33.57
C SER A 296 -4.68 10.84 33.58
N LEU A 297 -4.72 11.97 32.87
CA LEU A 297 -3.69 13.00 32.97
C LEU A 297 -3.77 13.70 34.33
N PRO A 298 -2.68 14.38 34.81
CA PRO A 298 -2.67 15.14 36.07
C PRO A 298 -3.79 16.18 36.19
N ASN A 299 -4.32 16.64 35.05
CA ASN A 299 -5.44 17.59 34.97
C ASN A 299 -6.83 16.92 34.84
N GLY A 300 -6.92 15.62 35.12
CA GLY A 300 -8.17 14.85 35.04
C GLY A 300 -8.70 14.56 33.62
N LYS A 301 -7.99 14.99 32.58
CA LYS A 301 -8.45 14.72 31.20
C LYS A 301 -8.23 13.26 30.81
N PRO A 302 -9.18 12.67 30.04
CA PRO A 302 -9.08 11.28 29.61
C PRO A 302 -7.90 11.07 28.65
N ALA A 303 -7.13 10.04 28.92
CA ALA A 303 -5.99 9.62 28.11
C ALA A 303 -6.00 8.10 27.89
N LEU A 304 -5.36 7.64 26.83
CA LEU A 304 -5.14 6.23 26.55
C LEU A 304 -3.66 5.90 26.68
N TYR A 305 -3.35 4.66 27.09
CA TYR A 305 -1.98 4.19 27.19
C TYR A 305 -1.37 3.99 25.79
N ALA A 306 -0.30 4.69 25.50
CA ALA A 306 0.34 4.72 24.20
C ALA A 306 1.79 4.24 24.25
N VAL A 307 2.23 3.56 23.20
CA VAL A 307 3.60 3.09 22.99
C VAL A 307 4.12 3.62 21.66
N GLY A 308 5.32 4.18 21.66
CA GLY A 308 6.02 4.60 20.46
C GLY A 308 6.69 3.41 19.76
N LEU A 309 6.54 3.30 18.45
CA LEU A 309 7.16 2.25 17.63
C LEU A 309 7.92 2.87 16.46
N ASP A 310 9.22 2.67 16.42
CA ASP A 310 10.07 3.07 15.31
C ASP A 310 10.31 1.89 14.36
N MET A 311 10.15 2.13 13.05
CA MET A 311 10.30 1.08 12.04
C MET A 311 11.72 1.04 11.51
N GLY A 312 12.44 -0.05 11.76
CA GLY A 312 13.80 -0.28 11.29
C GLY A 312 13.89 -1.08 9.98
N ALA A 313 15.09 -1.10 9.40
CA ALA A 313 15.45 -2.02 8.34
C ALA A 313 16.19 -3.26 8.87
N SER A 314 16.72 -3.18 10.07
CA SER A 314 17.38 -4.28 10.78
C SER A 314 16.39 -5.11 11.59
N GLU A 315 15.48 -4.43 12.25
CA GLU A 315 14.35 -4.96 13.01
C GLU A 315 13.03 -4.49 12.39
N VAL A 316 11.92 -5.18 12.69
CA VAL A 316 10.60 -4.74 12.22
C VAL A 316 10.18 -3.47 12.95
N TYR A 317 10.28 -3.48 14.28
CA TYR A 317 10.04 -2.34 15.15
C TYR A 317 10.96 -2.36 16.36
N VAL A 318 11.28 -1.17 16.85
CA VAL A 318 11.85 -0.93 18.18
C VAL A 318 10.86 -0.07 18.96
N ASP A 319 10.55 -0.41 20.21
CA ASP A 319 9.68 0.41 21.05
C ASP A 319 10.46 1.49 21.81
N ASP A 320 9.73 2.37 22.48
CA ASP A 320 10.25 3.47 23.29
C ASP A 320 10.96 3.04 24.58
N SER A 321 10.96 1.74 24.89
CA SER A 321 11.72 1.10 25.96
C SER A 321 12.95 0.34 25.45
N GLY A 322 13.24 0.40 24.15
CA GLY A 322 14.38 -0.25 23.51
C GLY A 322 14.18 -1.73 23.17
N ASN A 323 12.98 -2.30 23.37
CA ASN A 323 12.71 -3.67 22.98
C ASN A 323 12.66 -3.81 21.46
N LYS A 324 13.34 -4.83 20.93
CA LYS A 324 13.47 -5.09 19.50
C LYS A 324 12.58 -6.24 19.06
N PHE A 325 11.80 -6.02 18.02
CA PHE A 325 10.87 -6.99 17.47
C PHE A 325 11.25 -7.34 16.02
N GLY A 326 11.38 -8.63 15.73
CA GLY A 326 11.71 -9.11 14.38
C GLY A 326 13.17 -8.84 13.99
N THR A 327 14.11 -9.10 14.87
CA THR A 327 15.56 -8.86 14.73
C THR A 327 16.20 -9.59 13.52
N ASN A 328 15.56 -10.65 13.00
CA ASN A 328 16.03 -11.37 11.82
C ASN A 328 15.72 -10.66 10.48
N LEU A 329 15.00 -9.53 10.49
CA LEU A 329 14.59 -8.83 9.28
C LEU A 329 15.81 -8.38 8.47
N GLY A 330 16.73 -7.67 9.07
CA GLY A 330 17.91 -7.11 8.40
C GLY A 330 18.78 -8.17 7.75
N LYS A 331 19.07 -9.27 8.46
CA LYS A 331 19.81 -10.40 7.91
C LYS A 331 19.08 -11.01 6.71
N THR A 332 17.78 -11.27 6.84
CA THR A 332 16.96 -11.83 5.75
C THR A 332 16.93 -10.93 4.52
N LEU A 333 16.75 -9.61 4.71
CA LEU A 333 16.78 -8.63 3.63
C LEU A 333 18.14 -8.61 2.93
N TRP A 334 19.21 -8.67 3.71
CA TRP A 334 20.58 -8.63 3.20
C TRP A 334 20.94 -9.87 2.39
N ASP A 335 20.69 -11.06 2.94
CA ASP A 335 20.97 -12.34 2.30
C ASP A 335 20.21 -12.47 0.98
N PHE A 336 18.96 -12.02 0.99
CA PHE A 336 18.15 -12.00 -0.23
C PHE A 336 18.66 -11.00 -1.26
N ALA A 337 19.02 -9.78 -0.86
CA ALA A 337 19.56 -8.78 -1.77
C ALA A 337 20.85 -9.27 -2.45
N LEU A 338 21.73 -9.94 -1.72
CA LEU A 338 22.93 -10.56 -2.27
C LEU A 338 22.61 -11.71 -3.24
N SER A 339 21.67 -12.57 -2.87
CA SER A 339 21.20 -13.67 -3.74
C SER A 339 20.60 -13.15 -5.04
N LEU A 340 19.78 -12.08 -4.97
CA LEU A 340 19.22 -11.41 -6.14
C LEU A 340 20.31 -10.83 -7.04
N ASP A 341 21.27 -10.14 -6.47
CA ASP A 341 22.36 -9.52 -7.23
C ASP A 341 23.18 -10.57 -8.00
N LYS A 342 23.56 -11.66 -7.34
CA LYS A 342 24.26 -12.77 -7.97
C LYS A 342 23.46 -13.33 -9.13
N LYS A 343 22.17 -13.61 -8.94
CA LYS A 343 21.31 -14.18 -9.97
C LYS A 343 21.04 -13.21 -11.12
N LEU A 344 20.88 -11.93 -10.86
CA LEU A 344 20.74 -10.92 -11.91
C LEU A 344 21.98 -10.82 -12.77
N ARG A 345 23.17 -10.87 -12.18
CA ARG A 345 24.44 -10.87 -12.95
C ARG A 345 24.57 -12.11 -13.83
N GLU A 346 24.27 -13.30 -13.30
CA GLU A 346 24.24 -14.54 -14.09
C GLU A 346 23.24 -14.43 -15.24
N ARG A 347 22.03 -13.97 -14.97
CA ARG A 347 20.96 -13.80 -15.97
C ARG A 347 21.35 -12.82 -17.07
N ASN A 348 21.96 -11.69 -16.71
CA ASN A 348 22.43 -10.69 -17.68
C ASN A 348 23.51 -11.26 -18.62
N LYS A 349 24.40 -12.12 -18.12
CA LYS A 349 25.39 -12.83 -18.97
C LYS A 349 24.67 -13.72 -19.99
N PHE A 350 23.66 -14.48 -19.56
CA PHE A 350 22.89 -15.32 -20.48
C PHE A 350 22.04 -14.50 -21.45
N GLU A 351 21.52 -13.37 -21.05
CA GLU A 351 20.77 -12.47 -21.94
C GLU A 351 21.67 -11.86 -23.01
N THR A 352 22.88 -11.45 -22.64
CA THR A 352 23.90 -10.99 -23.59
C THR A 352 24.29 -12.12 -24.56
N ALA A 353 24.56 -13.33 -24.06
CA ALA A 353 24.84 -14.49 -24.92
C ALA A 353 23.68 -14.84 -25.85
N TYR A 354 22.44 -14.72 -25.38
CA TYR A 354 21.23 -14.91 -26.19
C TYR A 354 21.12 -13.89 -27.33
N ARG A 355 21.47 -12.63 -27.07
CA ARG A 355 21.43 -11.56 -28.09
C ARG A 355 22.52 -11.74 -29.14
N LEU A 356 23.72 -12.09 -28.72
CA LEU A 356 24.90 -12.15 -29.59
C LEU A 356 24.99 -13.44 -30.43
N THR A 357 24.46 -14.58 -29.96
CA THR A 357 24.56 -15.83 -30.70
C THR A 357 23.65 -15.85 -31.95
N LYS A 358 24.19 -16.30 -33.09
CA LYS A 358 23.42 -16.55 -34.32
C LYS A 358 22.81 -17.96 -34.35
N ASN A 359 23.29 -18.88 -33.52
CA ASN A 359 22.84 -20.27 -33.47
C ASN A 359 21.45 -20.37 -32.81
N THR A 360 20.46 -20.81 -33.57
CA THR A 360 19.06 -20.91 -33.18
C THR A 360 18.82 -21.95 -32.07
N THR A 361 19.53 -23.08 -32.12
CA THR A 361 19.46 -24.13 -31.08
C THR A 361 20.01 -23.61 -29.76
N LYS A 362 21.15 -22.93 -29.79
CA LYS A 362 21.74 -22.29 -28.60
C LYS A 362 20.82 -21.22 -28.04
N LYS A 363 20.20 -20.38 -28.86
CA LYS A 363 19.17 -19.40 -28.43
C LYS A 363 18.02 -20.10 -27.70
N ARG A 364 17.44 -21.16 -28.29
CA ARG A 364 16.34 -21.91 -27.70
C ARG A 364 16.71 -22.48 -26.33
N ASN A 365 17.91 -23.06 -26.21
CA ASN A 365 18.38 -23.64 -24.95
C ASN A 365 18.62 -22.57 -23.88
N ILE A 366 19.26 -21.45 -24.20
CA ILE A 366 19.44 -20.32 -23.27
C ILE A 366 18.09 -19.80 -22.79
N LYS A 367 17.13 -19.57 -23.69
CA LYS A 367 15.80 -19.08 -23.34
C LYS A 367 15.07 -20.05 -22.41
N ARG A 368 15.11 -21.35 -22.70
CA ARG A 368 14.43 -22.39 -21.92
C ARG A 368 15.06 -22.63 -20.58
N CYS A 369 16.38 -22.76 -20.50
CA CYS A 369 17.10 -23.22 -19.30
C CYS A 369 17.55 -22.08 -18.39
N ASN A 370 17.92 -20.90 -18.95
CA ASN A 370 18.58 -19.84 -18.18
C ASN A 370 17.72 -18.57 -18.03
N LEU A 371 16.83 -18.28 -19.00
CA LEU A 371 16.00 -17.08 -18.99
C LEU A 371 14.54 -17.34 -18.58
N GLY A 372 14.22 -18.56 -18.16
CA GLY A 372 12.89 -18.90 -17.64
C GLY A 372 12.53 -18.10 -16.38
N LYS A 373 11.23 -17.83 -16.19
CA LYS A 373 10.73 -17.06 -15.04
C LYS A 373 10.25 -17.94 -13.89
N LYS A 374 9.82 -19.18 -14.13
CA LYS A 374 9.16 -20.05 -13.11
C LYS A 374 9.98 -20.19 -11.82
N VAL A 375 11.24 -20.58 -11.91
CA VAL A 375 12.12 -20.72 -10.73
C VAL A 375 12.39 -19.39 -10.05
N TRP A 376 12.50 -18.32 -10.84
CA TRP A 376 12.67 -16.98 -10.32
C TRP A 376 11.45 -16.50 -9.53
N ASP A 377 10.26 -16.62 -10.10
CA ASP A 377 9.00 -16.20 -9.48
C ASP A 377 8.75 -16.98 -8.19
N GLU A 378 9.04 -18.29 -8.17
CA GLU A 378 8.92 -19.13 -6.98
C GLU A 378 9.90 -18.71 -5.86
N ARG A 379 11.14 -18.34 -6.21
CA ARG A 379 12.10 -17.83 -5.23
C ARG A 379 11.63 -16.51 -4.61
N ILE A 380 11.13 -15.58 -5.44
CA ILE A 380 10.57 -14.30 -4.97
C ILE A 380 9.35 -14.55 -4.07
N ARG A 381 8.48 -15.50 -4.42
CA ARG A 381 7.32 -15.88 -3.63
C ARG A 381 7.75 -16.38 -2.24
N ARG A 382 8.64 -17.37 -2.18
CA ARG A 382 9.14 -17.92 -0.90
C ARG A 382 9.76 -16.84 -0.02
N TYR A 383 10.56 -15.97 -0.61
CA TYR A 383 11.16 -14.86 0.11
C TYR A 383 10.10 -13.92 0.72
N ARG A 384 9.10 -13.53 -0.07
CA ARG A 384 8.01 -12.69 0.42
C ARG A 384 7.22 -13.34 1.55
N GLU A 385 7.00 -14.63 1.49
CA GLU A 385 6.34 -15.38 2.57
C GLU A 385 7.21 -15.41 3.85
N THR A 386 8.52 -15.61 3.73
CA THR A 386 9.44 -15.53 4.87
C THR A 386 9.39 -14.16 5.54
N LEU A 387 9.44 -13.07 4.74
CA LEU A 387 9.32 -11.71 5.28
C LEU A 387 7.98 -11.46 5.96
N LYS A 388 6.87 -11.90 5.36
CA LYS A 388 5.53 -11.78 5.98
C LYS A 388 5.47 -12.53 7.31
N ASN A 389 6.10 -13.70 7.41
CA ASN A 389 6.13 -14.48 8.65
C ASN A 389 6.92 -13.75 9.74
N ILE A 390 8.11 -13.18 9.41
CA ILE A 390 8.90 -12.37 10.35
C ILE A 390 8.05 -11.18 10.85
N VAL A 391 7.42 -10.44 9.94
CA VAL A 391 6.58 -9.29 10.29
C VAL A 391 5.39 -9.71 11.15
N ASN A 392 4.69 -10.78 10.77
CA ASN A 392 3.54 -11.26 11.53
C ASN A 392 3.92 -11.71 12.94
N HIS A 393 5.07 -12.37 13.09
CA HIS A 393 5.58 -12.80 14.38
C HIS A 393 5.96 -11.60 15.25
N ALA A 394 6.74 -10.67 14.71
CA ALA A 394 7.14 -9.45 15.40
C ALA A 394 5.93 -8.64 15.90
N ILE A 395 4.94 -8.42 15.05
CA ILE A 395 3.73 -7.70 15.45
C ILE A 395 2.94 -8.47 16.52
N ASN A 396 2.86 -9.80 16.45
CA ASN A 396 2.24 -10.59 17.53
C ASN A 396 2.97 -10.44 18.86
N GLN A 397 4.31 -10.40 18.82
CA GLN A 397 5.12 -10.17 20.01
C GLN A 397 4.89 -8.76 20.62
N ILE A 398 4.77 -7.73 19.77
CA ILE A 398 4.44 -6.36 20.24
C ILE A 398 3.12 -6.39 21.03
N PHE A 399 2.06 -6.93 20.46
CA PHE A 399 0.76 -7.00 21.13
C PHE A 399 0.74 -7.87 22.40
N LYS A 400 1.64 -8.86 22.49
CA LYS A 400 1.76 -9.73 23.67
C LYS A 400 2.61 -9.12 24.77
N ASN A 401 3.76 -8.58 24.41
CA ASN A 401 4.79 -8.17 25.36
C ASN A 401 4.66 -6.70 25.79
N ASN A 402 4.02 -5.88 24.93
CA ASN A 402 3.86 -4.45 25.15
C ASN A 402 2.43 -4.01 24.78
N PRO A 403 1.41 -4.52 25.51
CA PRO A 403 0.02 -4.19 25.21
C PRO A 403 -0.23 -2.69 25.45
N ALA A 404 -0.87 -2.05 24.47
CA ALA A 404 -1.20 -0.64 24.54
C ALA A 404 -2.58 -0.39 23.88
N ASP A 405 -3.25 0.69 24.29
CA ASP A 405 -4.47 1.16 23.63
C ASP A 405 -4.16 1.88 22.32
N VAL A 406 -2.94 2.45 22.22
CA VAL A 406 -2.48 3.26 21.10
C VAL A 406 -1.04 2.92 20.75
N TYR A 407 -0.78 2.62 19.48
CA TYR A 407 0.60 2.61 18.97
C TYR A 407 0.86 3.85 18.13
N VAL A 408 1.94 4.55 18.46
CA VAL A 408 2.40 5.75 17.77
C VAL A 408 3.50 5.38 16.80
N ILE A 409 3.26 5.56 15.50
CA ILE A 409 4.22 5.25 14.43
C ILE A 409 4.58 6.48 13.63
N GLU A 410 5.66 6.39 12.87
CA GLU A 410 6.03 7.44 11.94
C GLU A 410 5.03 7.54 10.77
N LYS A 411 4.79 8.78 10.30
CA LYS A 411 4.08 9.00 9.05
C LYS A 411 5.00 8.73 7.87
N PHE A 412 4.71 7.67 7.12
CA PHE A 412 5.48 7.32 5.93
C PHE A 412 5.25 8.31 4.78
N SER A 413 6.34 8.79 4.17
CA SER A 413 6.29 9.34 2.82
C SER A 413 6.34 8.20 1.81
N ASN A 414 5.56 8.29 0.73
CA ASN A 414 5.57 7.31 -0.36
C ASN A 414 6.89 7.33 -1.15
N SER A 415 7.69 8.39 -1.01
CA SER A 415 8.98 8.55 -1.67
C SER A 415 10.14 8.41 -0.68
N PHE A 416 10.98 7.42 -0.91
CA PHE A 416 12.25 7.26 -0.20
C PHE A 416 13.40 7.69 -1.11
N SER A 417 14.08 8.78 -0.76
CA SER A 417 15.24 9.24 -1.52
C SER A 417 16.44 8.32 -1.27
N MET A 418 16.94 7.72 -2.34
CA MET A 418 18.15 6.87 -2.31
C MET A 418 19.43 7.64 -2.67
N LYS A 419 19.39 8.98 -2.73
CA LYS A 419 20.58 9.81 -3.00
C LYS A 419 21.58 9.66 -1.84
N GLY A 420 22.86 9.53 -2.16
CA GLY A 420 23.93 9.40 -1.16
C GLY A 420 24.07 8.02 -0.50
N ILE A 421 23.19 7.06 -0.81
CA ILE A 421 23.22 5.72 -0.23
C ILE A 421 24.11 4.80 -1.10
N SER A 422 24.95 3.97 -0.45
CA SER A 422 25.80 3.00 -1.13
C SER A 422 24.99 2.04 -2.02
N LYS A 423 25.57 1.54 -3.12
CA LYS A 423 24.91 0.55 -3.99
C LYS A 423 24.43 -0.67 -3.20
N LYS A 424 25.22 -1.11 -2.22
CA LYS A 424 24.95 -2.26 -1.36
C LYS A 424 23.69 -2.04 -0.50
N THR A 425 23.64 -0.92 0.24
CA THR A 425 22.49 -0.54 1.07
C THR A 425 21.24 -0.26 0.22
N ARG A 426 21.41 0.37 -0.95
CA ARG A 426 20.31 0.63 -1.87
C ARG A 426 19.62 -0.66 -2.34
N ARG A 427 20.38 -1.72 -2.59
CA ARG A 427 19.83 -3.04 -2.94
C ARG A 427 19.01 -3.64 -1.80
N MET A 428 19.53 -3.61 -0.58
CA MET A 428 18.81 -4.07 0.60
C MET A 428 17.49 -3.29 0.76
N LEU A 429 17.53 -1.96 0.69
CA LEU A 429 16.35 -1.12 0.84
C LEU A 429 15.34 -1.29 -0.31
N SER A 430 15.79 -1.68 -1.52
CA SER A 430 14.88 -1.93 -2.65
C SER A 430 13.98 -3.16 -2.43
N VAL A 431 14.37 -4.08 -1.58
CA VAL A 431 13.59 -5.28 -1.21
C VAL A 431 12.87 -5.12 0.13
N TRP A 432 13.06 -3.98 0.80
CA TRP A 432 12.40 -3.70 2.07
C TRP A 432 10.90 -3.46 1.91
N ILE A 433 10.13 -4.07 2.78
CA ILE A 433 8.68 -4.21 2.69
C ILE A 433 7.89 -3.28 3.63
N ARG A 434 8.31 -2.01 3.74
CA ARG A 434 7.68 -1.00 4.61
C ARG A 434 6.14 -1.00 4.55
N GLY A 435 5.58 -1.05 3.35
CA GLY A 435 4.13 -1.08 3.15
C GLY A 435 3.46 -2.29 3.79
N ILE A 436 4.09 -3.46 3.69
CA ILE A 436 3.58 -4.70 4.29
C ILE A 436 3.64 -4.61 5.82
N ILE A 437 4.71 -4.04 6.39
CA ILE A 437 4.87 -3.89 7.84
C ILE A 437 3.73 -3.02 8.39
N LYS A 438 3.50 -1.85 7.80
CA LYS A 438 2.41 -0.94 8.18
C LYS A 438 1.04 -1.60 8.02
N GLU A 439 0.75 -2.17 6.85
CA GLU A 439 -0.52 -2.85 6.56
C GLU A 439 -0.84 -3.95 7.58
N ARG A 440 0.17 -4.74 7.97
CA ARG A 440 -0.01 -5.82 8.94
C ARG A 440 -0.25 -5.32 10.35
N LEU A 441 0.44 -4.25 10.77
CA LEU A 441 0.20 -3.61 12.06
C LEU A 441 -1.23 -3.06 12.12
N GLU A 442 -1.64 -2.28 11.11
CA GLU A 442 -2.99 -1.70 11.01
C GLU A 442 -4.09 -2.78 11.02
N PHE A 443 -3.88 -3.86 10.24
CA PHE A 443 -4.81 -4.99 10.22
C PHE A 443 -4.99 -5.63 11.59
N LYS A 444 -3.88 -5.91 12.29
CA LYS A 444 -3.92 -6.58 13.60
C LYS A 444 -4.42 -5.67 14.71
N ALA A 445 -4.10 -4.40 14.66
CA ALA A 445 -4.61 -3.38 15.58
C ALA A 445 -6.13 -3.22 15.42
N GLY A 446 -6.63 -3.08 14.19
CA GLY A 446 -8.05 -2.98 13.93
C GLY A 446 -8.85 -4.22 14.37
N ALA A 447 -8.28 -5.43 14.19
CA ALA A 447 -8.91 -6.66 14.68
C ALA A 447 -9.00 -6.73 16.22
N ARG A 448 -8.21 -5.92 16.94
CA ARG A 448 -8.17 -5.86 18.42
C ARG A 448 -8.81 -4.60 19.02
N GLY A 449 -9.26 -3.66 18.20
CA GLY A 449 -9.78 -2.38 18.66
C GLY A 449 -8.72 -1.43 19.19
N VAL A 450 -7.47 -1.57 18.76
CA VAL A 450 -6.32 -0.75 19.17
C VAL A 450 -6.09 0.39 18.17
N TRP A 451 -5.80 1.57 18.67
CA TRP A 451 -5.53 2.74 17.85
C TRP A 451 -4.12 2.70 17.24
N ILE A 452 -4.04 3.07 15.96
CA ILE A 452 -2.77 3.43 15.32
C ILE A 452 -2.80 4.90 14.96
N ILE A 453 -1.82 5.67 15.41
CA ILE A 453 -1.67 7.07 15.06
C ILE A 453 -0.33 7.33 14.36
N CYS A 454 -0.36 8.18 13.32
CA CYS A 454 0.79 8.50 12.50
C CYS A 454 1.24 9.93 12.76
N VAL A 455 2.41 10.10 13.39
CA VAL A 455 2.99 11.42 13.69
C VAL A 455 4.12 11.78 12.72
N PRO A 456 4.44 13.07 12.52
CA PRO A 456 5.61 13.47 11.75
C PRO A 456 6.90 12.92 12.37
N SER A 457 7.71 12.21 11.61
CA SER A 457 8.99 11.63 12.05
C SER A 457 10.19 12.56 11.84
N SER A 458 9.95 13.82 11.45
CA SER A 458 11.03 14.76 11.19
C SER A 458 11.88 14.97 12.43
N TYR A 459 13.17 14.68 12.33
CA TYR A 459 14.17 14.81 13.38
C TYR A 459 14.02 13.84 14.58
N SER A 460 13.18 12.82 14.54
CA SER A 460 13.02 11.84 15.63
C SER A 460 14.36 11.24 16.08
N PHE A 461 15.24 10.93 15.14
CA PHE A 461 16.59 10.39 15.44
C PHE A 461 17.64 11.44 15.83
N GLN A 462 17.35 12.74 15.74
CA GLN A 462 18.30 13.82 15.98
C GLN A 462 17.92 14.68 17.19
N ARG A 463 16.66 14.58 17.62
CA ARG A 463 16.12 15.30 18.78
C ARG A 463 16.48 14.56 20.07
N CYS A 464 16.99 15.29 21.05
CA CYS A 464 17.13 14.77 22.38
C CYS A 464 15.78 14.75 23.10
N PRO A 465 15.34 13.62 23.65
CA PRO A 465 14.05 13.51 24.33
C PRO A 465 14.07 14.27 25.69
N ILE A 466 15.24 14.55 26.25
CA ILE A 466 15.40 15.21 27.55
C ILE A 466 15.38 16.73 27.39
N CYS A 467 16.32 17.29 26.64
CA CYS A 467 16.47 18.75 26.52
C CYS A 467 15.79 19.34 25.27
N GLY A 468 15.36 18.52 24.32
CA GLY A 468 14.72 18.96 23.08
C GLY A 468 15.67 19.43 21.98
N ARG A 469 17.01 19.47 22.23
CA ARG A 469 17.98 19.88 21.20
C ARG A 469 17.94 18.98 19.97
N VAL A 470 17.82 19.60 18.79
CA VAL A 470 17.87 18.93 17.50
C VAL A 470 19.18 19.24 16.82
N HIS A 471 20.07 18.26 16.72
CA HIS A 471 21.32 18.39 15.99
C HIS A 471 21.75 17.08 15.34
N ARG A 472 22.30 17.14 14.12
CA ARG A 472 22.70 15.93 13.37
C ARG A 472 23.82 15.15 14.05
N SER A 473 24.72 15.82 14.79
CA SER A 473 25.82 15.17 15.52
C SER A 473 25.36 14.34 16.71
N ASN A 474 24.11 14.51 17.16
CA ASN A 474 23.56 13.71 18.25
C ASN A 474 23.42 12.22 17.86
N ARG A 475 23.44 11.90 16.56
CA ARG A 475 23.34 10.53 16.06
C ARG A 475 24.64 10.12 15.38
N ASN A 476 25.23 9.01 15.83
CA ASN A 476 26.33 8.33 15.18
C ASN A 476 25.94 6.86 14.96
N LYS A 477 25.46 6.53 13.73
CA LYS A 477 24.89 5.20 13.36
C LYS A 477 23.77 4.78 14.31
N ASP A 478 23.99 3.75 15.12
CA ASP A 478 23.02 3.19 16.05
C ASP A 478 23.08 3.82 17.43
N ASN A 479 24.05 4.73 17.67
CA ASN A 479 24.22 5.41 18.94
C ASN A 479 23.68 6.84 18.86
N PHE A 480 23.00 7.25 19.93
CA PHE A 480 22.56 8.61 20.17
C PHE A 480 23.28 9.17 21.40
N GLU A 481 23.87 10.36 21.26
CA GLU A 481 24.45 11.12 22.38
C GLU A 481 24.18 12.61 22.18
N CYS A 482 23.51 13.22 23.12
CA CYS A 482 23.20 14.64 23.09
C CYS A 482 24.43 15.51 23.42
N GLY A 483 24.88 16.34 22.48
CA GLY A 483 25.99 17.25 22.72
C GLY A 483 25.69 18.40 23.70
N HIS A 484 24.51 18.44 24.35
CA HIS A 484 24.16 19.46 25.34
C HIS A 484 23.95 18.87 26.73
N CYS A 485 23.09 17.88 26.90
CA CYS A 485 22.78 17.27 28.18
C CYS A 485 23.42 15.88 28.37
N HIS A 486 24.24 15.43 27.43
CA HIS A 486 24.98 14.17 27.44
C HIS A 486 24.10 12.92 27.62
N HIS A 487 22.80 13.05 27.34
CA HIS A 487 21.90 11.90 27.32
C HIS A 487 22.33 10.91 26.21
N LYS A 488 22.45 9.62 26.60
CA LYS A 488 22.82 8.51 25.71
C LYS A 488 21.66 7.54 25.57
N ALA A 489 21.44 7.04 24.36
CA ALA A 489 20.44 6.03 24.05
C ALA A 489 20.82 5.26 22.77
N GLN A 490 20.14 4.18 22.48
CA GLN A 490 20.16 3.56 21.16
C GLN A 490 19.32 4.42 20.21
N SER A 491 19.75 4.56 18.96
CA SER A 491 19.18 5.52 18.00
C SER A 491 17.70 5.27 17.68
N ASP A 492 17.31 3.99 17.55
CA ASP A 492 15.93 3.63 17.18
C ASP A 492 15.00 3.71 18.40
N GLU A 493 15.49 3.37 19.61
CA GLU A 493 14.81 3.65 20.88
C GLU A 493 14.54 5.17 21.03
N ASN A 494 15.58 5.99 20.80
CA ASN A 494 15.43 7.45 20.78
C ASN A 494 14.41 7.91 19.74
N GLY A 495 14.37 7.26 18.57
CA GLY A 495 13.39 7.48 17.51
C GLY A 495 11.96 7.20 17.99
N ALA A 496 11.72 6.03 18.56
CA ALA A 496 10.43 5.61 19.09
C ALA A 496 9.92 6.53 20.21
N LEU A 497 10.81 6.88 21.14
CA LEU A 497 10.51 7.83 22.22
C LEU A 497 10.13 9.22 21.69
N ASN A 498 10.83 9.72 20.67
CA ASN A 498 10.51 11.00 20.06
C ASN A 498 9.19 10.97 19.26
N LEU A 499 8.79 9.83 18.69
CA LEU A 499 7.45 9.68 18.11
C LEU A 499 6.36 9.80 19.17
N LEU A 500 6.55 9.16 20.32
CA LEU A 500 5.63 9.28 21.45
C LEU A 500 5.54 10.73 21.97
N LEU A 501 6.67 11.42 22.13
CA LEU A 501 6.72 12.84 22.51
C LEU A 501 6.03 13.75 21.49
N ALA A 502 6.15 13.45 20.17
CA ALA A 502 5.45 14.21 19.13
C ALA A 502 3.93 14.06 19.21
N ALA A 503 3.43 12.91 19.67
CA ALA A 503 2.00 12.73 19.92
C ALA A 503 1.48 13.63 21.04
N HIS A 504 2.31 13.95 22.04
CA HIS A 504 1.96 14.86 23.14
C HIS A 504 2.06 16.34 22.77
N GLU A 505 3.01 16.72 21.90
CA GLU A 505 3.26 18.15 21.60
C GLU A 505 2.10 18.80 20.86
N THR A 506 1.37 19.67 21.55
CA THR A 506 0.13 20.29 21.03
C THR A 506 0.35 21.16 19.80
N LYS A 507 1.54 21.69 19.60
CA LYS A 507 1.91 22.52 18.44
C LYS A 507 2.23 21.69 17.21
N ILE A 508 2.53 20.40 17.36
CA ILE A 508 2.70 19.49 16.24
C ILE A 508 1.32 19.07 15.73
N LYS A 509 1.05 19.31 14.44
CA LYS A 509 -0.22 18.99 13.79
C LYS A 509 -0.01 18.00 12.66
N LYS A 510 -1.07 17.27 12.31
CA LYS A 510 -1.08 16.36 11.17
C LYS A 510 -0.75 17.14 9.88
N GLY A 511 0.22 16.64 9.09
CA GLY A 511 0.59 17.24 7.82
C GLY A 511 1.63 18.37 7.88
N MET A 512 2.15 18.70 9.05
CA MET A 512 3.25 19.68 9.17
C MET A 512 4.49 19.20 8.38
N ASP A 513 5.12 20.15 7.68
CA ASP A 513 6.41 19.94 7.03
C ASP A 513 7.57 19.91 8.03
N ARG A 514 8.74 19.44 7.55
CA ARG A 514 9.93 19.31 8.42
C ARG A 514 10.43 20.62 9.04
N TYR A 515 10.25 21.75 8.35
CA TYR A 515 10.74 23.04 8.84
C TYR A 515 9.87 23.55 9.96
N SER A 516 8.56 23.44 9.81
CA SER A 516 7.58 23.77 10.86
C SER A 516 7.77 22.92 12.11
N VAL A 517 8.06 21.61 11.96
CA VAL A 517 8.36 20.72 13.08
C VAL A 517 9.66 21.15 13.77
N LYS A 518 10.73 21.48 13.00
CA LYS A 518 11.99 21.99 13.57
C LYS A 518 11.79 23.28 14.37
N ALA A 519 10.96 24.18 13.89
CA ALA A 519 10.67 25.44 14.60
C ALA A 519 9.98 25.19 15.95
N VAL A 520 9.08 24.20 16.04
CA VAL A 520 8.45 23.80 17.31
C VAL A 520 9.51 23.28 18.28
N TYR A 521 10.34 22.33 17.85
CA TYR A 521 11.38 21.72 18.68
C TYR A 521 12.43 22.74 19.15
N ARG A 522 12.79 23.71 18.30
CA ARG A 522 13.69 24.80 18.67
C ARG A 522 13.11 25.63 19.83
N LYS A 523 11.84 25.99 19.77
CA LYS A 523 11.17 26.72 20.85
C LYS A 523 11.12 25.93 22.17
N GLU A 524 10.98 24.61 22.10
CA GLU A 524 11.02 23.73 23.27
C GLU A 524 12.42 23.69 23.87
N TYR A 525 13.45 23.57 23.06
CA TYR A 525 14.84 23.60 23.49
C TYR A 525 15.21 24.95 24.17
N GLU A 526 14.82 26.09 23.58
CA GLU A 526 15.00 27.42 24.15
C GLU A 526 14.31 27.56 25.51
N LYS A 527 13.12 26.98 25.68
CA LYS A 527 12.41 26.95 26.97
C LYS A 527 13.16 26.10 28.01
N PHE A 528 13.70 24.96 27.58
CA PHE A 528 14.50 24.11 28.45
C PHE A 528 15.75 24.86 28.96
N CYS A 529 16.49 25.52 28.06
CA CYS A 529 17.68 26.30 28.41
C CYS A 529 17.37 27.42 29.38
N LYS A 530 16.26 28.16 29.20
CA LYS A 530 15.80 29.19 30.13
C LYS A 530 15.50 28.62 31.54
N LYS A 531 14.86 27.46 31.61
CA LYS A 531 14.56 26.80 32.89
C LYS A 531 15.80 26.29 33.61
N SER A 532 16.77 25.78 32.85
CA SER A 532 18.03 25.23 33.40
C SER A 532 19.12 26.27 33.57
N LYS A 533 18.86 27.57 33.29
CA LYS A 533 19.84 28.66 33.31
C LYS A 533 21.09 28.38 32.45
N GLN A 534 20.94 27.58 31.39
CA GLN A 534 21.99 27.23 30.44
C GLN A 534 21.85 28.00 29.13
N GLN A 535 22.98 28.32 28.48
CA GLN A 535 22.94 28.93 27.16
C GLN A 535 22.59 27.89 26.08
N PRO A 536 21.71 28.23 25.10
CA PRO A 536 21.39 27.32 24.00
C PRO A 536 22.60 27.16 23.07
N LEU A 537 22.97 25.93 22.77
CA LEU A 537 23.96 25.62 21.76
C LEU A 537 23.39 25.80 20.36
N PRO A 538 24.22 26.10 19.31
CA PRO A 538 23.77 26.19 17.93
C PRO A 538 22.99 24.96 17.47
N ALA A 539 21.96 25.18 16.64
CA ALA A 539 21.07 24.15 16.13
C ALA A 539 21.63 23.42 14.91
#